data_5ed132e9946e34c775cbddfdefc24137
#
_entry.id   5ed132e9946e34c775cbddfdefc24137
#
_cell.length_a   1.000
_cell.length_b   1.000
_cell.length_c   1.000
_cell.angle_alpha   90.00
_cell.angle_beta   90.00
_cell.angle_gamma   90.00
#
_symmetry.space_group_name_H-M   'P 1'
#
loop_
_entity.id
_entity.type
_entity.pdbx_description
1 polymer ?
#
loop_
_entity_poly.entity_id
_entity_poly.type
_entity_poly.pdbx_seq_one_letter_code
_entity_poly.pdbx_strand_id
1 'polypeptide(L)'
;FFQAEDGIRDKLVTGVQTCALPISVCEKCDGIVKTATVSFGQAMPEIQMARAQNETMACDLFMVLGSSLVVYPAAGFPRTAKRRGARLVIVNRDPTDQDEEADLVLHAEIGPTLSRVVGVN
;
A
#
# COMPACT_ATOMS: atom_id res chain seq x y z
N PHE A 1 -0.83 -9.58 8.43
CA PHE A 1 -0.61 -10.06 8.35
C PHE A 1 -0.22 -10.94 8.55
N PHE A 2 -0.50 -10.91 8.50
CA PHE A 2 -0.06 -11.68 8.68
C PHE A 2 0.67 -12.54 8.51
N GLN A 3 0.94 -12.39 8.34
CA GLN A 3 1.67 -12.97 8.16
C GLN A 3 1.79 -14.03 8.18
N ALA A 4 1.55 -14.06 8.29
CA ALA A 4 1.78 -14.82 8.43
C ALA A 4 1.85 -15.59 8.09
N GLU A 5 1.71 -15.23 8.01
CA GLU A 5 2.05 -15.78 7.77
C GLU A 5 2.35 -16.52 7.64
N ASP A 6 2.43 -16.25 7.83
CA ASP A 6 3.11 -16.83 7.61
C ASP A 6 3.26 -18.05 7.62
N GLY A 7 2.96 -17.95 7.80
CA GLY A 7 3.45 -19.14 7.93
C GLY A 7 3.11 -20.29 7.55
N ILE A 8 2.40 -20.22 7.82
CA ILE A 8 2.09 -21.27 7.40
C ILE A 8 2.51 -21.65 6.35
N ARG A 9 3.02 -20.93 6.04
CA ARG A 9 3.45 -21.18 5.17
C ARG A 9 3.85 -22.10 4.88
N ASP A 10 3.79 -22.23 5.03
CA ASP A 10 4.40 -23.05 4.87
C ASP A 10 4.45 -24.12 4.05
N LYS A 11 5.12 -25.07 4.30
CA LYS A 11 5.35 -26.19 3.47
C LYS A 11 4.12 -26.94 3.10
N LEU A 12 3.05 -26.65 3.76
CA LEU A 12 1.74 -27.18 3.40
C LEU A 12 1.00 -26.29 2.42
N VAL A 13 1.51 -25.09 2.23
CA VAL A 13 0.83 -24.10 1.41
C VAL A 13 1.55 -23.95 0.10
N THR A 14 0.95 -24.44 -0.95
CA THR A 14 1.40 -24.20 -2.33
C THR A 14 0.33 -23.40 -3.04
N GLY A 15 0.62 -22.91 -4.22
CA GLY A 15 -0.35 -22.18 -5.01
C GLY A 15 -1.64 -22.97 -5.25
N VAL A 16 -1.51 -24.25 -5.52
CA VAL A 16 -2.67 -25.14 -5.74
C VAL A 16 -3.44 -25.36 -4.44
N GLN A 17 -2.74 -25.48 -3.35
CA GLN A 17 -3.34 -25.77 -2.05
C GLN A 17 -3.97 -24.53 -1.39
N THR A 18 -3.84 -23.38 -1.96
CA THR A 18 -4.43 -22.15 -1.43
C THR A 18 -5.94 -22.31 -1.22
N CYS A 19 -6.61 -23.03 -2.10
CA CYS A 19 -8.04 -23.31 -1.97
C CYS A 19 -8.39 -24.21 -0.80
N ALA A 20 -7.42 -24.97 -0.31
CA ALA A 20 -7.62 -25.92 0.79
C ALA A 20 -7.12 -25.39 2.13
N LEU A 21 -6.71 -24.13 2.20
CA LEU A 21 -6.28 -23.53 3.44
C LEU A 21 -7.42 -23.50 4.45
N PRO A 22 -7.11 -23.73 5.73
CA PRO A 22 -8.12 -23.60 6.78
C PRO A 22 -8.71 -22.19 6.73
N ILE A 23 -9.99 -22.12 6.66
CA ILE A 23 -10.72 -20.86 6.66
C ILE A 23 -11.21 -20.61 8.06
N SER A 24 -10.88 -19.45 8.61
CA SER A 24 -11.42 -19.05 9.90
C SER A 24 -12.90 -18.75 9.77
N VAL A 25 -13.66 -19.20 10.74
CA VAL A 25 -15.09 -18.92 10.81
C VAL A 25 -15.35 -18.00 11.99
N CYS A 26 -16.40 -17.21 11.88
CA CYS A 26 -16.84 -16.32 12.93
C CYS A 26 -17.52 -17.14 14.03
N GLU A 27 -17.05 -17.00 15.26
CA GLU A 27 -17.62 -17.72 16.39
C GLU A 27 -19.07 -17.34 16.71
N LYS A 28 -19.55 -16.23 16.15
CA LYS A 28 -20.92 -15.75 16.41
C LYS A 28 -21.94 -16.20 15.37
N CYS A 29 -21.54 -16.40 14.14
CA CYS A 29 -22.47 -16.65 13.05
C CYS A 29 -22.02 -17.71 12.06
N ASP A 30 -20.91 -18.38 12.32
CA ASP A 30 -20.30 -19.40 11.48
C ASP A 30 -19.98 -18.92 10.04
N GLY A 31 -20.06 -17.61 9.80
CA GLY A 31 -19.70 -17.04 8.51
C GLY A 31 -18.20 -17.10 8.27
N ILE A 32 -17.82 -17.18 7.01
CA ILE A 32 -16.41 -17.23 6.62
C ILE A 32 -15.75 -15.89 6.92
N VAL A 33 -14.62 -15.95 7.62
CA VAL A 33 -13.79 -14.79 7.91
C VAL A 33 -12.62 -14.76 6.93
N LYS A 34 -12.45 -13.66 6.23
CA LYS A 34 -11.28 -13.45 5.39
C LYS A 34 -10.62 -12.11 5.74
N THR A 35 -9.38 -11.97 5.36
CA THR A 35 -8.67 -10.69 5.52
C THR A 35 -9.33 -9.59 4.67
N ALA A 36 -9.20 -8.36 5.10
CA ALA A 36 -9.70 -7.20 4.36
C ALA A 36 -8.81 -6.83 3.15
N THR A 37 -7.87 -7.69 2.82
CA THR A 37 -6.95 -7.47 1.68
C THR A 37 -7.75 -7.46 0.37
N VAL A 38 -7.43 -6.52 -0.48
CA VAL A 38 -8.00 -6.44 -1.83
C VAL A 38 -7.04 -7.11 -2.79
N SER A 39 -7.51 -8.15 -3.46
CA SER A 39 -6.73 -8.86 -4.48
C SER A 39 -6.94 -8.24 -5.85
N PHE A 40 -6.03 -8.51 -6.78
CA PHE A 40 -6.21 -8.09 -8.17
C PHE A 40 -7.51 -8.65 -8.73
N GLY A 41 -8.24 -7.81 -9.46
CA GLY A 41 -9.54 -8.16 -10.01
C GLY A 41 -10.72 -7.94 -9.07
N GLN A 42 -10.49 -7.62 -7.80
CA GLN A 42 -11.55 -7.23 -6.89
C GLN A 42 -11.85 -5.74 -7.01
N ALA A 43 -13.10 -5.38 -6.77
CA ALA A 43 -13.47 -3.98 -6.70
C ALA A 43 -12.81 -3.31 -5.51
N MET A 44 -12.34 -2.10 -5.71
CA MET A 44 -11.78 -1.30 -4.62
C MET A 44 -12.89 -0.84 -3.68
N PRO A 45 -12.62 -0.76 -2.38
CA PRO A 45 -13.62 -0.32 -1.41
C PRO A 45 -13.94 1.16 -1.61
N GLU A 46 -15.20 1.46 -1.97
CA GLU A 46 -15.60 2.78 -2.43
C GLU A 46 -15.38 3.86 -1.38
N ILE A 47 -15.72 3.57 -0.13
CA ILE A 47 -15.60 4.55 0.95
C ILE A 47 -14.14 4.95 1.17
N GLN A 48 -13.25 3.97 1.19
CA GLN A 48 -11.82 4.22 1.38
C GLN A 48 -11.23 4.96 0.18
N MET A 49 -11.67 4.61 -1.02
CA MET A 49 -11.23 5.30 -2.24
C MET A 49 -11.71 6.74 -2.29
N ALA A 50 -12.95 6.99 -1.91
CA ALA A 50 -13.48 8.35 -1.84
C ALA A 50 -12.72 9.18 -0.81
N ARG A 51 -12.40 8.59 0.35
CA ARG A 51 -11.62 9.26 1.38
C ARG A 51 -10.22 9.57 0.88
N ALA A 52 -9.55 8.59 0.29
CA ALA A 52 -8.21 8.79 -0.27
C ALA A 52 -8.21 9.90 -1.33
N GLN A 53 -9.23 9.95 -2.17
CA GLN A 53 -9.37 11.00 -3.16
C GLN A 53 -9.54 12.38 -2.51
N ASN A 54 -10.37 12.48 -1.47
CA ASN A 54 -10.61 13.74 -0.79
C ASN A 54 -9.32 14.26 -0.13
N GLU A 55 -8.58 13.39 0.57
CA GLU A 55 -7.33 13.77 1.20
C GLU A 55 -6.29 14.19 0.15
N THR A 56 -6.23 13.46 -0.97
CA THR A 56 -5.35 13.79 -2.09
C THR A 56 -5.64 15.18 -2.67
N MET A 57 -6.92 15.54 -2.72
CA MET A 57 -7.35 16.84 -3.27
C MET A 57 -7.12 17.99 -2.30
N ALA A 58 -7.00 17.69 -1.01
CA ALA A 58 -6.91 18.70 0.05
C ALA A 58 -5.48 18.90 0.57
N CYS A 59 -4.57 17.97 0.31
CA CYS A 59 -3.23 18.06 0.86
C CYS A 59 -2.38 19.10 0.15
N ASP A 60 -1.41 19.66 0.85
CA ASP A 60 -0.37 20.52 0.33
C ASP A 60 0.99 19.83 0.27
N LEU A 61 1.11 18.64 0.87
CA LEU A 61 2.27 17.77 0.79
C LEU A 61 1.80 16.32 0.60
N PHE A 62 2.30 15.67 -0.44
CA PHE A 62 2.06 14.25 -0.68
C PHE A 62 3.39 13.50 -0.62
N MET A 63 3.49 12.51 0.25
CA MET A 63 4.70 11.70 0.39
C MET A 63 4.45 10.27 -0.05
N VAL A 64 5.31 9.77 -0.92
CA VAL A 64 5.33 8.37 -1.34
C VAL A 64 6.50 7.69 -0.66
N LEU A 65 6.23 6.63 0.06
CA LEU A 65 7.25 5.90 0.82
C LEU A 65 7.25 4.43 0.40
N GLY A 66 8.33 3.98 -0.25
CA GLY A 66 8.53 2.59 -0.59
C GLY A 66 7.53 2.02 -1.59
N SER A 67 7.20 2.77 -2.63
CA SER A 67 6.29 2.32 -3.67
C SER A 67 6.88 2.55 -5.06
N SER A 68 6.73 1.56 -5.94
CA SER A 68 7.13 1.67 -7.35
C SER A 68 6.15 2.47 -8.20
N LEU A 69 4.98 2.80 -7.67
CA LEU A 69 3.94 3.60 -8.33
C LEU A 69 3.44 3.01 -9.67
N VAL A 70 3.42 1.67 -9.77
CA VAL A 70 2.92 0.99 -10.99
C VAL A 70 1.52 0.43 -10.84
N VAL A 71 0.98 0.35 -9.63
CA VAL A 71 -0.32 -0.27 -9.37
C VAL A 71 -1.40 0.78 -9.25
N TYR A 72 -2.33 0.77 -10.19
CA TYR A 72 -3.50 1.64 -10.19
C TYR A 72 -4.68 1.01 -9.44
N PRO A 73 -5.52 1.83 -8.79
CA PRO A 73 -5.60 3.30 -8.87
C PRO A 73 -4.64 4.06 -7.95
N ALA A 74 -3.96 3.39 -7.02
CA ALA A 74 -3.13 4.06 -6.01
C ALA A 74 -2.03 4.93 -6.64
N ALA A 75 -1.41 4.47 -7.71
CA ALA A 75 -0.37 5.21 -8.43
C ALA A 75 -0.85 6.52 -9.05
N GLY A 76 -2.16 6.74 -9.13
CA GLY A 76 -2.74 7.98 -9.66
C GLY A 76 -2.81 9.11 -8.64
N PHE A 77 -2.82 8.79 -7.35
CA PHE A 77 -2.98 9.81 -6.31
C PHE A 77 -1.84 10.83 -6.25
N PRO A 78 -0.56 10.43 -6.29
CA PRO A 78 0.54 11.41 -6.26
C PRO A 78 0.46 12.42 -7.40
N ARG A 79 0.18 11.95 -8.61
CA ARG A 79 0.00 12.83 -9.77
C ARG A 79 -1.17 13.79 -9.59
N THR A 80 -2.26 13.30 -9.02
CA THR A 80 -3.43 14.14 -8.75
C THR A 80 -3.10 15.22 -7.74
N ALA A 81 -2.43 14.86 -6.63
CA ALA A 81 -1.99 15.82 -5.63
C ALA A 81 -1.07 16.88 -6.25
N LYS A 82 -0.10 16.43 -7.04
CA LYS A 82 0.85 17.34 -7.71
C LYS A 82 0.13 18.32 -8.64
N ARG A 83 -0.82 17.85 -9.43
CA ARG A 83 -1.62 18.72 -10.32
C ARG A 83 -2.47 19.73 -9.56
N ARG A 84 -2.79 19.44 -8.31
CA ARG A 84 -3.54 20.33 -7.44
C ARG A 84 -2.66 21.35 -6.72
N GLY A 85 -1.34 21.25 -6.89
CA GLY A 85 -0.38 22.18 -6.32
C GLY A 85 0.31 21.67 -5.06
N ALA A 86 0.06 20.43 -4.66
CA ALA A 86 0.76 19.83 -3.55
C ALA A 86 2.24 19.61 -3.90
N ARG A 87 3.11 19.65 -2.91
CA ARG A 87 4.50 19.22 -3.07
C ARG A 87 4.51 17.70 -3.06
N LEU A 88 5.23 17.11 -4.00
CA LEU A 88 5.37 15.67 -4.11
C LEU A 88 6.78 15.24 -3.71
N VAL A 89 6.87 14.37 -2.72
CA VAL A 89 8.12 13.79 -2.25
C VAL A 89 8.06 12.28 -2.45
N ILE A 90 9.08 11.71 -3.08
CA ILE A 90 9.18 10.27 -3.30
C ILE A 90 10.42 9.76 -2.58
N VAL A 91 10.25 8.82 -1.66
CA VAL A 91 11.34 8.08 -1.02
C VAL A 91 11.17 6.62 -1.39
N ASN A 92 11.97 6.18 -2.34
CA ASN A 92 11.93 4.80 -2.83
C ASN A 92 13.33 4.36 -3.23
N ARG A 93 13.66 3.10 -2.97
CA ARG A 93 14.99 2.60 -3.29
C ARG A 93 15.27 2.67 -4.79
N ASP A 94 14.31 2.23 -5.57
CA ASP A 94 14.44 2.16 -7.03
C ASP A 94 13.72 3.34 -7.69
N PRO A 95 14.15 3.75 -8.89
CA PRO A 95 13.47 4.82 -9.63
C PRO A 95 12.01 4.48 -9.91
N THR A 96 11.20 5.51 -10.07
CA THR A 96 9.78 5.38 -10.43
C THR A 96 9.46 6.25 -11.64
N ASP A 97 8.39 5.90 -12.34
CA ASP A 97 7.92 6.66 -13.51
C ASP A 97 7.40 8.07 -13.15
N GLN A 98 7.35 8.39 -11.87
CA GLN A 98 6.86 9.68 -11.39
C GLN A 98 7.96 10.56 -10.78
N ASP A 99 9.21 10.10 -10.82
CA ASP A 99 10.34 10.83 -10.25
C ASP A 99 10.50 12.21 -10.89
N GLU A 100 10.27 12.30 -12.21
CA GLU A 100 10.41 13.58 -12.94
C GLU A 100 9.32 14.59 -12.53
N GLU A 101 8.22 14.13 -11.98
CA GLU A 101 7.13 15.02 -11.54
C GLU A 101 7.29 15.46 -10.09
N ALA A 102 8.16 14.80 -9.33
CA ALA A 102 8.32 15.05 -7.90
C ALA A 102 9.20 16.29 -7.63
N ASP A 103 8.91 16.95 -6.53
CA ASP A 103 9.73 18.07 -6.07
C ASP A 103 11.00 17.60 -5.36
N LEU A 104 10.96 16.41 -4.79
CA LEU A 104 12.09 15.78 -4.12
C LEU A 104 12.01 14.27 -4.31
N VAL A 105 13.12 13.69 -4.74
CA VAL A 105 13.26 12.24 -4.86
C VAL A 105 14.47 11.80 -4.06
N LEU A 106 14.28 10.79 -3.21
CA LEU A 106 15.36 10.19 -2.45
C LEU A 106 15.40 8.70 -2.79
N HIS A 107 16.43 8.26 -3.51
CA HIS A 107 16.68 6.84 -3.77
C HIS A 107 17.36 6.21 -2.56
N ALA A 108 16.55 5.83 -1.58
CA ALA A 108 17.01 5.32 -0.30
C ALA A 108 15.97 4.38 0.32
N GLU A 109 16.43 3.58 1.26
CA GLU A 109 15.54 2.74 2.05
C GLU A 109 14.78 3.59 3.06
N ILE A 110 13.48 3.38 3.16
CA ILE A 110 12.60 4.19 4.00
C ILE A 110 12.90 4.03 5.49
N GLY A 111 13.25 2.83 5.93
CA GLY A 111 13.56 2.57 7.33
C GLY A 111 14.66 3.47 7.87
N PRO A 112 15.90 3.32 7.37
CA PRO A 112 17.02 4.15 7.81
C PRO A 112 16.80 5.64 7.56
N THR A 113 16.09 6.01 6.50
CA THR A 113 15.84 7.41 6.18
C THR A 113 14.91 8.04 7.20
N LEU A 114 13.78 7.38 7.49
CA LEU A 114 12.78 7.96 8.37
C LEU A 114 13.15 7.82 9.84
N SER A 115 13.84 6.75 10.25
CA SER A 115 14.27 6.61 11.65
C SER A 115 15.14 7.76 12.11
N ARG A 116 15.98 8.30 11.21
CA ARG A 116 16.79 9.47 11.51
C ARG A 116 15.94 10.73 11.72
N VAL A 117 14.86 10.84 10.96
CA VAL A 117 13.98 12.02 11.04
C VAL A 117 13.13 12.01 12.29
N VAL A 118 12.63 10.83 12.67
CA VAL A 118 11.75 10.72 13.85
C VAL A 118 12.51 10.36 15.13
N GLY A 119 13.82 10.17 15.07
CA GLY A 119 14.64 9.96 16.25
C GLY A 119 14.50 8.57 16.88
N VAL A 120 14.10 7.56 16.13
CA VAL A 120 14.08 6.18 16.60
C VAL A 120 15.21 5.40 15.95
N ASN A 121 15.89 4.58 16.76
CA ASN A 121 17.02 3.76 16.32
C ASN A 121 16.66 2.29 16.32
#